data_b890d44923fb238f84fd20f63adb1c9b
#
_entry.id   b890d44923fb238f84fd20f63adb1c9b
#
_cell.length_a   1.000
_cell.length_b   1.000
_cell.length_c   1.000
_cell.angle_alpha   90.00
_cell.angle_beta   90.00
_cell.angle_gamma   90.00
#
_symmetry.space_group_name_H-M   'P 1'
#
loop_
_entity.id
_entity.type
_entity.pdbx_description
1 polymer ?
#
loop_
_entity_poly.entity_id
_entity_poly.type
_entity_poly.pdbx_seq_one_letter_code
_entity_poly.pdbx_strand_id
1 'polypeptide(L)'
;MNKNEIPFHVIDWNLISKTEYKGEKGQAYWQTHQLPGVRIRIVEYTAGYLADHWCKKGHIVHCLKGDFTSELQDGRTFHLQEGMTYVVSDDLSSHRSTTDHGVTVLIIDGDFLHTNAPDKKNYYNMDSEVQSS
;
A
#
# COMPACT_ATOMS: atom_id res chain seq x y z
N MET A 1 11.84 19.94 17.75
CA MET A 1 10.94 19.61 16.61
C MET A 1 10.14 18.35 16.95
N ASN A 2 8.85 18.37 16.67
CA ASN A 2 8.01 17.18 16.83
C ASN A 2 8.49 16.10 15.87
N LYS A 3 8.46 14.85 16.29
CA LYS A 3 8.97 13.70 15.50
C LYS A 3 8.27 13.51 14.15
N ASN A 4 7.05 14.07 13.99
CA ASN A 4 6.28 13.97 12.74
C ASN A 4 6.28 15.27 11.95
N GLU A 5 7.11 16.23 12.32
CA GLU A 5 7.21 17.47 11.57
C GLU A 5 8.13 17.29 10.36
N ILE A 6 7.65 17.73 9.20
CA ILE A 6 8.38 17.62 7.95
C ILE A 6 8.47 19.02 7.33
N PRO A 7 9.65 19.65 7.33
CA PRO A 7 9.83 20.90 6.57
C PRO A 7 9.57 20.63 5.08
N PHE A 8 9.31 21.70 4.33
CA PHE A 8 9.09 21.55 2.89
C PHE A 8 10.20 20.70 2.27
N HIS A 9 9.79 19.67 1.52
CA HIS A 9 10.71 18.65 1.03
C HIS A 9 10.28 18.16 -0.35
N VAL A 10 11.22 18.06 -1.26
CA VAL A 10 10.99 17.55 -2.60
C VAL A 10 11.71 16.21 -2.75
N ILE A 11 11.00 15.22 -3.26
CA ILE A 11 11.58 13.91 -3.53
C ILE A 11 11.78 13.80 -5.03
N ASP A 12 13.03 13.62 -5.47
CA ASP A 12 13.34 13.32 -6.86
C ASP A 12 13.51 11.81 -7.00
N TRP A 13 12.48 11.16 -7.49
CA TRP A 13 12.46 9.71 -7.61
C TRP A 13 13.54 9.18 -8.57
N ASN A 14 14.00 10.00 -9.51
CA ASN A 14 15.07 9.59 -10.43
C ASN A 14 16.40 9.37 -9.72
N LEU A 15 16.57 9.92 -8.52
CA LEU A 15 17.79 9.76 -7.72
C LEU A 15 17.72 8.58 -6.74
N ILE A 16 16.58 7.91 -6.65
CA ILE A 16 16.39 6.80 -5.70
C ILE A 16 16.49 5.48 -6.44
N SER A 17 17.43 4.65 -6.00
CA SER A 17 17.64 3.33 -6.60
C SER A 17 16.48 2.39 -6.31
N LYS A 18 16.24 1.49 -7.24
CA LYS A 18 15.22 0.45 -7.09
C LYS A 18 15.81 -0.75 -6.34
N THR A 19 15.04 -1.30 -5.41
CA THR A 19 15.39 -2.54 -4.71
C THR A 19 14.42 -3.62 -5.17
N GLU A 20 14.94 -4.77 -5.59
CA GLU A 20 14.11 -5.87 -6.05
C GLU A 20 13.67 -6.75 -4.87
N TYR A 21 12.40 -7.11 -4.86
CA TYR A 21 11.83 -8.10 -3.95
C TYR A 21 11.04 -9.11 -4.76
N LYS A 22 11.25 -10.40 -4.48
CA LYS A 22 10.53 -11.46 -5.17
C LYS A 22 9.17 -11.69 -4.54
N GLY A 23 8.13 -11.85 -5.38
CA GLY A 23 6.84 -12.34 -4.95
C GLY A 23 6.83 -13.86 -4.94
N GLU A 24 5.69 -14.45 -4.64
CA GLU A 24 5.45 -15.86 -4.90
C GLU A 24 5.58 -16.13 -6.40
N LYS A 25 5.11 -15.17 -7.21
CA LYS A 25 5.32 -15.09 -8.66
C LYS A 25 5.72 -13.67 -8.98
N GLY A 26 6.62 -13.48 -9.95
CA GLY A 26 7.07 -12.17 -10.38
C GLY A 26 7.92 -11.46 -9.34
N GLN A 27 8.16 -10.18 -9.59
CA GLN A 27 9.01 -9.32 -8.77
C GLN A 27 8.37 -7.97 -8.54
N ALA A 28 8.78 -7.32 -7.45
CA ALA A 28 8.46 -5.93 -7.16
C ALA A 28 9.76 -5.13 -7.11
N TYR A 29 9.73 -3.91 -7.63
CA TYR A 29 10.85 -2.98 -7.59
C TYR A 29 10.44 -1.76 -6.79
N TRP A 30 11.11 -1.52 -5.66
CA TRP A 30 10.77 -0.47 -4.70
C TRP A 30 11.74 0.69 -4.79
N GLN A 31 11.19 1.89 -4.87
CA GLN A 31 11.92 3.12 -4.58
C GLN A 31 11.31 3.68 -3.30
N THR A 32 12.10 3.81 -2.24
CA THR A 32 11.61 4.13 -0.91
C THR A 32 12.22 5.42 -0.39
N HIS A 33 11.40 6.31 0.16
CA HIS A 33 11.84 7.51 0.84
C HIS A 33 11.21 7.56 2.22
N GLN A 34 12.05 7.54 3.26
CA GLN A 34 11.61 7.56 4.65
C GLN A 34 11.71 8.97 5.21
N LEU A 35 10.60 9.48 5.72
CA LEU A 35 10.51 10.76 6.41
C LEU A 35 10.05 10.49 7.85
N PRO A 36 10.18 11.49 8.76
CA PRO A 36 9.64 11.31 10.12
C PRO A 36 8.17 10.93 10.09
N GLY A 37 7.85 9.77 10.64
CA GLY A 37 6.48 9.29 10.78
C GLY A 37 5.79 8.84 9.49
N VAL A 38 6.43 8.95 8.32
CA VAL A 38 5.81 8.56 7.05
C VAL A 38 6.84 7.97 6.10
N ARG A 39 6.43 6.90 5.41
CA ARG A 39 7.23 6.28 4.36
C ARG A 39 6.48 6.40 3.04
N ILE A 40 7.17 6.86 2.00
CA ILE A 40 6.59 7.02 0.67
C ILE A 40 7.38 6.12 -0.28
N ARG A 41 6.65 5.32 -1.06
CA ARG A 41 7.28 4.41 -2.02
C ARG A 41 6.61 4.52 -3.38
N ILE A 42 7.42 4.37 -4.42
CA ILE A 42 6.91 4.01 -5.75
C ILE A 42 7.32 2.56 -5.97
N VAL A 43 6.35 1.72 -6.30
CA VAL A 43 6.56 0.28 -6.46
C VAL A 43 6.04 -0.16 -7.82
N GLU A 44 6.90 -0.87 -8.56
CA GLU A 44 6.53 -1.50 -9.82
C GLU A 44 6.42 -3.00 -9.59
N TYR A 45 5.28 -3.58 -9.95
CA TYR A 45 5.09 -5.02 -9.94
C TYR A 45 5.12 -5.52 -11.38
N THR A 46 5.87 -6.59 -11.62
CA THR A 46 5.97 -7.19 -12.97
C THR A 46 4.69 -7.93 -13.33
N ALA A 47 4.51 -8.19 -14.63
CA ALA A 47 3.39 -9.00 -15.11
C ALA A 47 3.41 -10.36 -14.42
N GLY A 48 2.25 -10.80 -13.95
CA GLY A 48 2.09 -12.07 -13.24
C GLY A 48 2.50 -12.03 -11.78
N TYR A 49 2.77 -10.84 -11.22
CA TYR A 49 3.16 -10.74 -9.80
C TYR A 49 2.04 -11.23 -8.87
N LEU A 50 2.45 -11.99 -7.87
CA LEU A 50 1.62 -12.36 -6.73
C LEU A 50 2.47 -12.21 -5.47
N ALA A 51 1.98 -11.46 -4.50
CA ALA A 51 2.68 -11.25 -3.24
C ALA A 51 2.89 -12.59 -2.50
N ASP A 52 4.03 -12.72 -1.84
CA ASP A 52 4.45 -13.95 -1.16
C ASP A 52 3.85 -14.09 0.25
N HIS A 53 3.17 -13.08 0.75
CA HIS A 53 2.59 -13.11 2.08
C HIS A 53 1.41 -12.14 2.18
N TRP A 54 0.59 -12.34 3.21
CA TRP A 54 -0.48 -11.41 3.56
C TRP A 54 0.09 -10.25 4.35
N CYS A 55 -0.17 -9.03 3.90
CA CYS A 55 0.31 -7.82 4.55
C CYS A 55 -0.71 -7.34 5.58
N LYS A 56 -0.24 -7.09 6.79
CA LYS A 56 -1.06 -6.54 7.88
C LYS A 56 -0.86 -5.04 8.07
N LYS A 57 0.14 -4.47 7.42
CA LYS A 57 0.45 -3.06 7.55
C LYS A 57 -0.57 -2.21 6.78
N GLY A 58 -0.97 -1.10 7.39
CA GLY A 58 -1.85 -0.13 6.74
C GLY A 58 -1.12 0.64 5.66
N HIS A 59 -1.87 1.00 4.62
CA HIS A 59 -1.33 1.78 3.49
C HIS A 59 -2.40 2.68 2.90
N ILE A 60 -1.92 3.75 2.26
CA ILE A 60 -2.65 4.43 1.20
C ILE A 60 -1.95 4.03 -0.09
N VAL A 61 -2.67 3.40 -1.01
CA VAL A 61 -2.11 2.90 -2.26
C VAL A 61 -2.87 3.49 -3.43
N HIS A 62 -2.15 4.22 -4.28
CA HIS A 62 -2.72 4.85 -5.47
C HIS A 62 -2.15 4.20 -6.73
N CYS A 63 -3.02 3.74 -7.63
CA CYS A 63 -2.61 3.16 -8.89
C CYS A 63 -2.20 4.25 -9.87
N LEU A 64 -0.91 4.31 -10.19
CA LEU A 64 -0.36 5.30 -11.11
C LEU A 64 -0.45 4.85 -12.56
N LYS A 65 -0.25 3.56 -12.82
CA LYS A 65 -0.22 3.01 -14.18
C LYS A 65 -0.53 1.52 -14.12
N GLY A 66 -1.34 1.04 -15.06
CA GLY A 66 -1.72 -0.36 -15.12
C GLY A 66 -2.91 -0.66 -14.23
N ASP A 67 -2.99 -1.89 -13.77
CA ASP A 67 -4.08 -2.34 -12.89
C ASP A 67 -3.64 -3.51 -12.02
N PHE A 68 -4.33 -3.70 -10.92
CA PHE A 68 -4.05 -4.80 -9.99
C PHE A 68 -5.28 -5.14 -9.19
N THR A 69 -5.26 -6.32 -8.59
CA THR A 69 -6.29 -6.76 -7.66
C THR A 69 -5.70 -6.83 -6.26
N SER A 70 -6.39 -6.24 -5.31
CA SER A 70 -6.10 -6.41 -3.89
C SER A 70 -7.03 -7.49 -3.36
N GLU A 71 -6.43 -8.58 -2.88
CA GLU A 71 -7.17 -9.67 -2.24
C GLU A 71 -7.14 -9.47 -0.74
N LEU A 72 -8.28 -9.59 -0.08
CA LEU A 72 -8.34 -9.59 1.37
C LEU A 72 -8.36 -11.04 1.88
N GLN A 73 -7.79 -11.25 3.05
CA GLN A 73 -7.68 -12.61 3.60
C GLN A 73 -9.05 -13.21 3.91
N ASP A 74 -10.08 -12.40 4.07
CA ASP A 74 -11.47 -12.87 4.28
C ASP A 74 -12.18 -13.30 2.99
N GLY A 75 -11.49 -13.22 1.84
CA GLY A 75 -12.02 -13.68 0.55
C GLY A 75 -12.52 -12.58 -0.37
N ARG A 76 -12.65 -11.34 0.11
CA ARG A 76 -13.06 -10.24 -0.76
C ARG A 76 -11.93 -9.83 -1.68
N THR A 77 -12.26 -9.35 -2.87
CA THR A 77 -11.28 -8.87 -3.83
C THR A 77 -11.73 -7.52 -4.40
N PHE A 78 -10.76 -6.65 -4.66
CA PHE A 78 -11.02 -5.33 -5.22
C PHE A 78 -10.06 -5.09 -6.37
N HIS A 79 -10.60 -4.74 -7.53
CA HIS A 79 -9.80 -4.45 -8.71
C HIS A 79 -9.58 -2.94 -8.80
N LEU A 80 -8.32 -2.52 -8.89
CA LEU A 80 -7.94 -1.12 -9.00
C LEU A 80 -7.30 -0.86 -10.35
N GLN A 81 -7.80 0.18 -11.00
CA GLN A 81 -7.26 0.68 -12.26
C GLN A 81 -6.56 2.02 -12.03
N GLU A 82 -5.87 2.49 -13.05
CA GLU A 82 -5.20 3.80 -13.01
C GLU A 82 -6.14 4.87 -12.47
N GLY A 83 -5.66 5.64 -11.49
CA GLY A 83 -6.42 6.70 -10.85
C GLY A 83 -7.21 6.28 -9.61
N MET A 84 -7.25 4.99 -9.29
CA MET A 84 -7.97 4.49 -8.12
C MET A 84 -7.04 4.34 -6.92
N THR A 85 -7.62 4.52 -5.73
CA THR A 85 -6.87 4.48 -4.46
C THR A 85 -7.58 3.56 -3.48
N TYR A 86 -6.81 2.75 -2.73
CA TYR A 86 -7.36 2.11 -1.55
C TYR A 86 -6.63 2.61 -0.31
N VAL A 87 -7.30 2.52 0.83
CA VAL A 87 -6.73 2.88 2.13
C VAL A 87 -7.14 1.83 3.16
N VAL A 88 -6.20 1.46 4.00
CA VAL A 88 -6.44 0.51 5.09
C VAL A 88 -5.54 0.88 6.26
N SER A 89 -6.05 0.81 7.47
CA SER A 89 -5.27 0.97 8.70
C SER A 89 -4.57 -0.33 9.07
N ASP A 90 -3.59 -0.24 9.95
CA ASP A 90 -2.84 -1.42 10.41
C ASP A 90 -3.78 -2.46 11.03
N ASP A 91 -3.53 -3.72 10.75
CA ASP A 91 -4.14 -4.89 11.39
C ASP A 91 -5.65 -5.06 11.20
N LEU A 92 -6.29 -4.25 10.37
CA LEU A 92 -7.75 -4.36 10.18
C LEU A 92 -8.16 -5.28 9.03
N SER A 93 -7.42 -5.26 7.94
CA SER A 93 -7.75 -6.05 6.77
C SER A 93 -6.47 -6.56 6.12
N SER A 94 -6.07 -7.77 6.45
CA SER A 94 -4.89 -8.40 5.82
C SER A 94 -5.13 -8.54 4.32
N HIS A 95 -4.14 -8.16 3.52
CA HIS A 95 -4.30 -8.04 2.08
C HIS A 95 -3.03 -8.44 1.35
N ARG A 96 -3.18 -8.73 0.06
CA ARG A 96 -2.06 -8.95 -0.85
C ARG A 96 -2.44 -8.50 -2.27
N SER A 97 -1.42 -8.12 -3.03
CA SER A 97 -1.61 -7.63 -4.41
C SER A 97 -1.25 -8.70 -5.42
N THR A 98 -2.01 -8.71 -6.53
CA THR A 98 -1.71 -9.51 -7.71
C THR A 98 -2.00 -8.68 -8.95
N THR A 99 -1.22 -8.88 -10.01
CA THR A 99 -1.46 -8.21 -11.29
C THR A 99 -1.11 -9.15 -12.44
N ASP A 100 -1.93 -9.14 -13.47
CA ASP A 100 -1.70 -9.96 -14.66
C ASP A 100 -0.71 -9.30 -15.62
N HIS A 101 -0.79 -8.00 -15.78
CA HIS A 101 -0.06 -7.28 -16.82
C HIS A 101 1.02 -6.33 -16.29
N GLY A 102 1.11 -6.17 -14.98
CA GLY A 102 2.02 -5.23 -14.35
C GLY A 102 1.30 -3.96 -13.91
N VAL A 103 1.84 -3.32 -12.89
CA VAL A 103 1.26 -2.12 -12.31
C VAL A 103 2.35 -1.30 -11.62
N THR A 104 2.18 0.02 -11.64
CA THR A 104 3.00 0.95 -10.85
C THR A 104 2.09 1.66 -9.87
N VAL A 105 2.45 1.63 -8.60
CA VAL A 105 1.65 2.22 -7.52
C VAL A 105 2.49 3.16 -6.67
N LEU A 106 1.81 4.15 -6.07
CA LEU A 106 2.37 4.98 -5.01
C LEU A 106 1.82 4.45 -3.70
N ILE A 107 2.71 4.15 -2.75
CA ILE A 107 2.33 3.61 -1.44
C ILE A 107 2.79 4.56 -0.35
N ILE A 108 1.87 4.98 0.51
CA ILE A 108 2.17 5.83 1.65
C ILE A 108 1.74 5.10 2.91
N ASP A 109 2.64 4.94 3.87
CA ASP A 109 2.31 4.38 5.17
C ASP A 109 3.07 5.11 6.28
N GLY A 110 2.66 4.91 7.52
CA GLY A 110 3.28 5.57 8.64
C GLY A 110 2.44 5.51 9.90
N ASP A 111 2.86 6.30 10.89
CA ASP A 111 2.27 6.30 12.23
C ASP A 111 0.78 6.67 12.23
N PHE A 112 0.36 7.48 11.26
CA PHE A 112 -1.04 7.92 11.18
C PHE A 112 -2.03 6.80 10.85
N LEU A 113 -1.55 5.63 10.44
CA LEU A 113 -2.38 4.46 10.15
C LEU A 113 -2.38 3.43 11.30
N HIS A 114 -1.66 3.70 12.39
CA HIS A 114 -1.68 2.83 13.56
C HIS A 114 -3.06 2.83 14.20
N THR A 115 -3.44 1.67 14.72
CA THR A 115 -4.71 1.52 15.43
C THR A 115 -4.46 1.31 16.91
N ASN A 116 -5.41 1.78 17.72
CA ASN A 116 -5.46 1.47 19.15
C ASN A 116 -6.33 0.23 19.34
N ALA A 117 -5.74 -0.85 19.82
CA ALA A 117 -6.39 -2.15 19.93
C ALA A 117 -7.78 -2.15 20.58
N PRO A 118 -8.08 -1.31 21.61
CA PRO A 118 -9.37 -1.40 22.29
C PRO A 118 -10.61 -1.04 21.45
N ASP A 119 -10.45 -0.30 20.34
CA ASP A 119 -11.60 0.25 19.61
C ASP A 119 -11.80 -0.38 18.23
N LYS A 120 -11.42 -1.63 18.06
CA LYS A 120 -11.55 -2.31 16.76
C LYS A 120 -12.99 -2.39 16.24
N LYS A 121 -13.99 -2.35 17.11
CA LYS A 121 -15.39 -2.39 16.69
C LYS A 121 -15.77 -1.20 15.82
N ASN A 122 -15.24 -0.01 16.15
CA ASN A 122 -15.52 1.18 15.35
C ASN A 122 -14.84 1.11 13.98
N TYR A 123 -13.66 0.53 13.95
CA TYR A 123 -12.92 0.37 12.70
C TYR A 123 -13.57 -0.63 11.75
N TYR A 124 -14.22 -1.67 12.26
CA TYR A 124 -14.98 -2.59 11.41
C TYR A 124 -16.07 -1.91 10.63
N ASN A 125 -16.79 -0.99 11.26
CA ASN A 125 -17.83 -0.24 10.57
C ASN A 125 -17.26 0.64 9.50
N MET A 126 -16.15 1.32 9.77
CA MET A 126 -15.45 2.15 8.78
C MET A 126 -14.92 1.31 7.61
N ASP A 127 -14.35 0.16 7.88
CA ASP A 127 -13.84 -0.73 6.85
C ASP A 127 -14.96 -1.19 5.92
N SER A 128 -16.12 -1.54 6.47
CA SER A 128 -17.30 -1.92 5.68
C SER A 128 -17.79 -0.78 4.79
N GLU A 129 -17.80 0.44 5.29
CA GLU A 129 -18.21 1.62 4.51
C GLU A 129 -17.25 1.90 3.37
N VAL A 130 -15.95 1.79 3.61
CA VAL A 130 -14.93 1.98 2.57
C VAL A 130 -15.11 0.97 1.45
N GLN A 131 -15.45 -0.27 1.77
CA GLN A 131 -15.63 -1.31 0.78
C GLN A 131 -16.90 -1.15 -0.04
N SER A 132 -17.91 -0.50 0.49
CA SER A 132 -19.16 -0.30 -0.20
C SER A 132 -19.14 0.88 -1.17
N SER A 133 -18.12 1.70 -1.11
CA SER A 133 -18.00 2.90 -1.95
C SER A 133 -17.39 2.64 -3.34
#